data_1cabeea2d487963f8fe53b45a3461d2c
#
_entry.id   1cabeea2d487963f8fe53b45a3461d2c
#
_cell.length_a   1.000
_cell.length_b   1.000
_cell.length_c   1.000
_cell.angle_alpha   90.00
_cell.angle_beta   90.00
_cell.angle_gamma   90.00
#
_symmetry.space_group_name_H-M   'P 1'
#
loop_
_entity.id
_entity.type
_entity.pdbx_description
1 polymer ?
#
loop_
_entity_poly.entity_id
_entity_poly.type
_entity_poly.pdbx_seq_one_letter_code
_entity_poly.pdbx_strand_id
1 'polypeptide(L)'
;MTKNAALLTLTALAVAALQTGCGEKAVTYQANVKPIIDANCVSCHVPGGAGYEKSGLRMDSYEALLKGTKFGAVVVPGSSVSSTLYRLVSGQADPSIRMPHGQAGLPEADVATIAAWIDQGAKN
;
A
#
# COMPACT_ATOMS: atom_id res chain seq x y z
N MET A 1 -64.55 34.28 28.90
CA MET A 1 -64.29 33.43 27.69
C MET A 1 -63.06 33.96 27.01
N THR A 2 -61.86 33.50 27.36
CA THR A 2 -60.59 33.88 26.72
C THR A 2 -59.81 32.64 26.50
N LYS A 3 -59.62 32.31 25.24
CA LYS A 3 -58.84 31.16 24.79
C LYS A 3 -57.37 31.59 24.64
N ASN A 4 -56.50 31.12 25.51
CA ASN A 4 -55.04 31.29 25.38
C ASN A 4 -54.53 30.17 24.53
N ALA A 5 -54.09 30.51 23.31
CA ALA A 5 -53.36 29.63 22.45
C ALA A 5 -51.85 29.78 22.80
N ALA A 6 -51.26 28.76 23.42
CA ALA A 6 -49.84 28.67 23.66
C ALA A 6 -49.12 28.22 22.38
N LEU A 7 -48.28 29.10 21.84
CA LEU A 7 -47.46 28.83 20.68
C LEU A 7 -46.18 28.13 21.16
N LEU A 8 -46.09 26.82 20.92
CA LEU A 8 -44.88 26.02 21.15
C LEU A 8 -43.96 26.19 19.97
N THR A 9 -42.94 27.03 20.13
CA THR A 9 -41.81 27.12 19.18
C THR A 9 -40.83 25.97 19.43
N LEU A 10 -40.85 24.97 18.54
CA LEU A 10 -39.84 23.94 18.49
C LEU A 10 -38.56 24.53 17.87
N THR A 11 -37.53 24.81 18.69
CA THR A 11 -36.19 25.10 18.24
C THR A 11 -35.48 23.79 17.93
N ALA A 12 -35.38 23.44 16.64
CA ALA A 12 -34.55 22.35 16.18
C ALA A 12 -33.08 22.75 16.27
N LEU A 13 -32.35 22.24 17.26
CA LEU A 13 -30.90 22.30 17.32
C LEU A 13 -30.32 21.35 16.22
N ALA A 14 -29.87 21.93 15.14
CA ALA A 14 -29.08 21.20 14.16
C ALA A 14 -27.65 20.95 14.75
N VAL A 15 -27.43 19.75 15.26
CA VAL A 15 -26.08 19.28 15.63
C VAL A 15 -25.35 18.96 14.34
N ALA A 16 -24.56 19.90 13.83
CA ALA A 16 -23.59 19.66 12.78
C ALA A 16 -22.46 18.81 13.38
N ALA A 17 -22.52 17.49 13.18
CA ALA A 17 -21.42 16.60 13.50
C ALA A 17 -20.26 16.94 12.54
N LEU A 18 -19.24 17.65 13.05
CA LEU A 18 -17.95 17.74 12.37
C LEU A 18 -17.32 16.35 12.38
N GLN A 19 -17.52 15.61 11.30
CA GLN A 19 -16.75 14.40 11.03
C GLN A 19 -15.36 14.85 10.58
N THR A 20 -14.46 15.08 11.54
CA THR A 20 -13.01 15.10 11.27
C THR A 20 -12.59 13.66 10.97
N GLY A 21 -12.87 13.21 9.76
CA GLY A 21 -12.26 12.00 9.24
C GLY A 21 -10.76 12.24 9.19
N CYS A 22 -9.98 11.58 10.04
CA CYS A 22 -8.57 11.37 9.82
C CYS A 22 -8.46 10.56 8.53
N GLY A 23 -8.44 11.24 7.38
CA GLY A 23 -8.18 10.62 6.09
C GLY A 23 -6.77 10.07 6.12
N GLU A 24 -6.64 8.74 6.06
CA GLU A 24 -5.35 8.11 5.87
C GLU A 24 -4.66 8.72 4.64
N LYS A 25 -3.39 9.13 4.81
CA LYS A 25 -2.66 9.78 3.72
C LYS A 25 -2.57 8.82 2.53
N ALA A 26 -2.98 9.28 1.36
CA ALA A 26 -2.92 8.47 0.15
C ALA A 26 -1.46 8.12 -0.18
N VAL A 27 -1.19 6.82 -0.37
CA VAL A 27 0.10 6.29 -0.77
C VAL A 27 0.01 5.85 -2.22
N THR A 28 0.91 6.38 -3.07
CA THR A 28 0.98 6.04 -4.48
C THR A 28 2.31 5.42 -4.85
N TYR A 29 2.33 4.68 -5.95
CA TYR A 29 3.57 4.08 -6.44
C TYR A 29 4.62 5.15 -6.75
N GLN A 30 4.29 6.13 -7.57
CA GLN A 30 5.24 7.14 -8.03
C GLN A 30 5.84 7.98 -6.90
N ALA A 31 5.01 8.40 -5.95
CA ALA A 31 5.47 9.31 -4.92
C ALA A 31 6.16 8.60 -3.74
N ASN A 32 5.73 7.38 -3.41
CA ASN A 32 6.11 6.75 -2.15
C ASN A 32 6.86 5.42 -2.33
N VAL A 33 6.42 4.57 -3.27
CA VAL A 33 6.96 3.21 -3.41
C VAL A 33 8.12 3.14 -4.38
N LYS A 34 8.03 3.89 -5.49
CA LYS A 34 9.07 3.89 -6.53
C LYS A 34 10.47 4.22 -5.98
N PRO A 35 10.67 5.23 -5.12
CA PRO A 35 11.99 5.49 -4.54
C PRO A 35 12.56 4.31 -3.75
N ILE A 36 11.71 3.56 -3.03
CA ILE A 36 12.11 2.37 -2.27
C ILE A 36 12.54 1.25 -3.24
N ILE A 37 11.75 1.03 -4.28
CA ILE A 37 11.99 0.02 -5.31
C ILE A 37 13.29 0.32 -6.08
N ASP A 38 13.48 1.57 -6.51
CA ASP A 38 14.66 1.98 -7.27
C ASP A 38 15.95 1.77 -6.46
N ALA A 39 15.91 2.08 -5.16
CA ALA A 39 17.08 1.96 -4.29
C ALA A 39 17.44 0.51 -3.93
N ASN A 40 16.46 -0.39 -3.83
CA ASN A 40 16.66 -1.69 -3.20
C ASN A 40 16.38 -2.91 -4.09
N CYS A 41 15.70 -2.74 -5.22
CA CYS A 41 15.12 -3.87 -5.97
C CYS A 41 15.58 -3.91 -7.44
N VAL A 42 15.60 -2.75 -8.11
CA VAL A 42 15.79 -2.63 -9.56
C VAL A 42 17.09 -3.27 -10.02
N SER A 43 18.18 -3.13 -9.26
CA SER A 43 19.49 -3.69 -9.65
C SER A 43 19.48 -5.19 -9.93
N CYS A 44 18.58 -5.94 -9.27
CA CYS A 44 18.42 -7.38 -9.47
C CYS A 44 17.16 -7.75 -10.28
N HIS A 45 16.17 -6.87 -10.31
CA HIS A 45 14.86 -7.14 -10.92
C HIS A 45 14.63 -6.33 -12.21
N VAL A 46 15.63 -6.37 -13.10
CA VAL A 46 15.55 -5.88 -14.49
C VAL A 46 16.17 -6.96 -15.41
N PRO A 47 15.88 -6.96 -16.71
CA PRO A 47 16.50 -7.89 -17.64
C PRO A 47 18.03 -7.95 -17.49
N GLY A 48 18.58 -9.14 -17.33
CA GLY A 48 20.00 -9.38 -17.03
C GLY A 48 20.34 -9.38 -15.53
N GLY A 49 19.44 -8.95 -14.66
CA GLY A 49 19.62 -9.05 -13.21
C GLY A 49 19.26 -10.43 -12.67
N ALA A 50 19.98 -10.89 -11.65
CA ALA A 50 19.83 -12.25 -11.11
C ALA A 50 18.41 -12.57 -10.62
N GLY A 51 17.71 -11.59 -10.03
CA GLY A 51 16.33 -11.74 -9.57
C GLY A 51 15.33 -11.90 -10.73
N TYR A 52 15.56 -11.14 -11.81
CA TYR A 52 14.75 -11.25 -13.02
C TYR A 52 14.93 -12.61 -13.70
N GLU A 53 16.18 -13.03 -13.89
CA GLU A 53 16.48 -14.31 -14.57
C GLU A 53 15.84 -15.50 -13.83
N LYS A 54 15.77 -15.46 -12.53
CA LYS A 54 15.13 -16.51 -11.73
C LYS A 54 13.60 -16.44 -11.75
N SER A 55 13.02 -15.27 -11.65
CA SER A 55 11.57 -15.10 -11.40
C SER A 55 10.79 -14.50 -12.57
N GLY A 56 11.46 -13.81 -13.49
CA GLY A 56 10.82 -13.00 -14.52
C GLY A 56 10.22 -11.68 -13.98
N LEU A 57 10.44 -11.36 -12.70
CA LEU A 57 9.92 -10.13 -12.11
C LEU A 57 10.74 -8.91 -12.56
N ARG A 58 10.09 -7.97 -13.21
CA ARG A 58 10.63 -6.63 -13.47
C ARG A 58 10.06 -5.62 -12.49
N MET A 59 10.93 -4.73 -12.01
CA MET A 59 10.56 -3.71 -11.03
C MET A 59 10.96 -2.29 -11.46
N ASP A 60 11.28 -2.09 -12.72
CA ASP A 60 11.68 -0.81 -13.30
C ASP A 60 10.49 0.10 -13.67
N SER A 61 9.26 -0.42 -13.62
CA SER A 61 8.04 0.37 -13.81
C SER A 61 6.88 -0.20 -13.01
N TYR A 62 5.86 0.64 -12.81
CA TYR A 62 4.62 0.24 -12.14
C TYR A 62 3.93 -0.93 -12.85
N GLU A 63 3.77 -0.82 -14.15
CA GLU A 63 3.12 -1.84 -14.98
C GLU A 63 3.87 -3.16 -14.94
N ALA A 64 5.21 -3.11 -14.98
CA ALA A 64 6.06 -4.29 -14.92
C ALA A 64 5.94 -4.99 -13.55
N LEU A 65 5.93 -4.22 -12.46
CA LEU A 65 5.74 -4.76 -11.11
C LEU A 65 4.38 -5.44 -10.97
N LEU A 66 3.29 -4.79 -11.41
CA LEU A 66 1.95 -5.36 -11.32
C LEU A 66 1.73 -6.57 -12.23
N LYS A 67 2.48 -6.68 -13.32
CA LYS A 67 2.47 -7.89 -14.16
C LYS A 67 2.96 -9.12 -13.39
N GLY A 68 3.87 -8.92 -12.44
CA GLY A 68 4.39 -9.97 -11.58
C GLY A 68 5.47 -10.83 -12.22
N THR A 69 5.57 -12.07 -11.76
CA THR A 69 6.55 -13.07 -12.16
C THR A 69 5.99 -14.02 -13.23
N LYS A 70 6.85 -14.90 -13.76
CA LYS A 70 6.42 -16.06 -14.57
C LYS A 70 5.50 -17.05 -13.82
N PHE A 71 5.42 -16.91 -12.49
CA PHE A 71 4.58 -17.77 -11.63
C PHE A 71 3.28 -17.08 -11.19
N GLY A 72 3.10 -15.80 -11.49
CA GLY A 72 1.91 -15.02 -11.12
C GLY A 72 2.22 -13.67 -10.48
N ALA A 73 1.16 -12.99 -10.09
CA ALA A 73 1.23 -11.67 -9.46
C ALA A 73 1.92 -11.73 -8.10
N VAL A 74 2.73 -10.70 -7.80
CA VAL A 74 3.38 -10.53 -6.49
C VAL A 74 2.71 -9.46 -5.64
N VAL A 75 1.81 -8.67 -6.24
CA VAL A 75 0.98 -7.67 -5.58
C VAL A 75 -0.48 -8.06 -5.76
N VAL A 76 -1.21 -8.14 -4.67
CA VAL A 76 -2.67 -8.30 -4.63
C VAL A 76 -3.24 -6.98 -4.11
N PRO A 77 -3.73 -6.09 -4.99
CA PRO A 77 -4.27 -4.80 -4.55
C PRO A 77 -5.36 -4.97 -3.50
N GLY A 78 -5.25 -4.22 -2.40
CA GLY A 78 -6.15 -4.29 -1.26
C GLY A 78 -5.75 -5.30 -0.19
N SER A 79 -4.66 -6.07 -0.36
CA SER A 79 -4.22 -7.04 0.66
C SER A 79 -2.71 -7.23 0.67
N SER A 80 -2.04 -6.54 1.57
CA SER A 80 -0.59 -6.71 1.78
C SER A 80 -0.25 -8.12 2.25
N VAL A 81 -1.02 -8.67 3.16
CA VAL A 81 -0.80 -10.04 3.70
C VAL A 81 -0.92 -11.13 2.64
N SER A 82 -1.69 -10.90 1.59
CA SER A 82 -1.82 -11.81 0.44
C SER A 82 -0.77 -11.55 -0.65
N SER A 83 -0.02 -10.46 -0.54
CA SER A 83 0.97 -10.05 -1.52
C SER A 83 2.34 -10.65 -1.23
N THR A 84 2.86 -11.44 -2.17
CA THR A 84 4.19 -12.06 -2.04
C THR A 84 5.28 -10.99 -1.85
N LEU A 85 5.17 -9.85 -2.53
CA LEU A 85 6.11 -8.72 -2.36
C LEU A 85 6.23 -8.34 -0.88
N TYR A 86 5.11 -8.05 -0.20
CA TYR A 86 5.11 -7.66 1.21
C TYR A 86 5.70 -8.77 2.10
N ARG A 87 5.29 -10.00 1.91
CA ARG A 87 5.77 -11.14 2.72
C ARG A 87 7.28 -11.33 2.63
N LEU A 88 7.86 -11.10 1.44
CA LEU A 88 9.31 -11.23 1.24
C LEU A 88 10.09 -10.08 1.90
N VAL A 89 9.59 -8.85 1.84
CA VAL A 89 10.30 -7.68 2.39
C VAL A 89 10.06 -7.48 3.88
N SER A 90 8.94 -7.98 4.43
CA SER A 90 8.59 -7.87 5.86
C SER A 90 9.24 -8.95 6.73
N GLY A 91 9.96 -9.88 6.13
CA GLY A 91 10.57 -10.99 6.86
C GLY A 91 9.59 -12.09 7.28
N GLN A 92 8.38 -12.11 6.75
CA GLN A 92 7.39 -13.18 6.99
C GLN A 92 7.66 -14.45 6.16
N ALA A 93 8.57 -14.38 5.20
CA ALA A 93 9.01 -15.51 4.40
C ALA A 93 10.26 -16.16 5.00
N ASP A 94 10.56 -17.37 4.53
CA ASP A 94 11.79 -18.07 4.90
C ASP A 94 13.01 -17.17 4.63
N PRO A 95 14.01 -17.12 5.53
CA PRO A 95 15.20 -16.30 5.36
C PRO A 95 15.94 -16.52 4.03
N SER A 96 15.88 -17.74 3.48
CA SER A 96 16.55 -18.07 2.20
C SER A 96 15.95 -17.35 0.99
N ILE A 97 14.72 -16.87 1.09
CA ILE A 97 14.01 -16.15 0.01
C ILE A 97 13.64 -14.72 0.37
N ARG A 98 14.08 -14.24 1.54
CA ARG A 98 13.84 -12.85 1.96
C ARG A 98 14.41 -11.85 0.95
N MET A 99 13.73 -10.71 0.81
CA MET A 99 14.18 -9.61 -0.04
C MET A 99 14.42 -8.33 0.78
N PRO A 100 15.39 -7.50 0.42
CA PRO A 100 16.45 -7.72 -0.60
C PRO A 100 17.34 -8.91 -0.24
N HIS A 101 17.63 -9.75 -1.26
CA HIS A 101 18.37 -11.00 -1.03
C HIS A 101 19.83 -10.76 -0.66
N GLY A 102 20.31 -11.43 0.40
CA GLY A 102 21.70 -11.31 0.85
C GLY A 102 22.07 -9.96 1.47
N GLN A 103 21.09 -9.12 1.78
CA GLN A 103 21.28 -7.80 2.39
C GLN A 103 20.52 -7.68 3.71
N ALA A 104 20.78 -6.60 4.44
CA ALA A 104 19.90 -6.18 5.52
C ALA A 104 18.48 -5.95 4.97
N GLY A 105 17.46 -6.26 5.78
CA GLY A 105 16.07 -5.98 5.40
C GLY A 105 15.83 -4.50 5.17
N LEU A 106 14.71 -4.17 4.56
CA LEU A 106 14.27 -2.79 4.42
C LEU A 106 14.01 -2.16 5.81
N PRO A 107 14.20 -0.84 5.96
CA PRO A 107 13.71 -0.10 7.12
C PRO A 107 12.22 -0.36 7.35
N GLU A 108 11.81 -0.42 8.61
CA GLU A 108 10.40 -0.68 8.98
C GLU A 108 9.44 0.33 8.33
N ALA A 109 9.84 1.59 8.23
CA ALA A 109 9.05 2.64 7.59
C ALA A 109 8.81 2.36 6.09
N ASP A 110 9.80 1.79 5.38
CA ASP A 110 9.67 1.43 3.96
C ASP A 110 8.75 0.22 3.79
N VAL A 111 8.87 -0.78 4.68
CA VAL A 111 7.97 -1.94 4.71
C VAL A 111 6.53 -1.50 4.97
N ALA A 112 6.31 -0.58 5.93
CA ALA A 112 5.00 -0.02 6.22
C ALA A 112 4.43 0.78 5.04
N THR A 113 5.27 1.53 4.32
CA THR A 113 4.87 2.27 3.11
C THR A 113 4.40 1.32 2.01
N ILE A 114 5.13 0.23 1.77
CA ILE A 114 4.75 -0.79 0.78
C ILE A 114 3.42 -1.45 1.19
N ALA A 115 3.25 -1.78 2.48
CA ALA A 115 2.00 -2.35 2.99
C ALA A 115 0.82 -1.41 2.76
N ALA A 116 0.94 -0.15 3.19
CA ALA A 116 -0.10 0.86 3.05
C ALA A 116 -0.49 1.09 1.57
N TRP A 117 0.50 1.16 0.69
CA TRP A 117 0.26 1.27 -0.75
C TRP A 117 -0.57 0.10 -1.29
N ILE A 118 -0.20 -1.13 -0.93
CA ILE A 118 -0.93 -2.33 -1.37
C ILE A 118 -2.36 -2.32 -0.82
N ASP A 119 -2.51 -2.07 0.50
CA ASP A 119 -3.81 -2.09 1.19
C ASP A 119 -4.76 -1.00 0.68
N GLN A 120 -4.23 0.14 0.25
CA GLN A 120 -4.97 1.22 -0.42
C GLN A 120 -5.27 0.94 -1.92
N GLY A 121 -4.99 -0.25 -2.41
CA GLY A 121 -5.31 -0.68 -3.76
C GLY A 121 -4.19 -0.59 -4.77
N ALA A 122 -2.95 -0.43 -4.33
CA ALA A 122 -1.72 -0.42 -5.15
C ALA A 122 -1.78 0.56 -6.33
N LYS A 123 -2.24 1.79 -6.11
CA LYS A 123 -2.42 2.81 -7.16
C LYS A 123 -1.08 3.40 -7.61
N ASN A 124 -1.05 3.85 -8.88
CA ASN A 124 0.12 4.54 -9.44
C ASN A 124 0.27 5.96 -8.91
#